data_2c8654981026fed681ac7dcb8385a85e
#
_entry.id   2c8654981026fed681ac7dcb8385a85e
#
_cell.length_a   1.000
_cell.length_b   1.000
_cell.length_c   1.000
_cell.angle_alpha   90.00
_cell.angle_beta   90.00
_cell.angle_gamma   90.00
#
_symmetry.space_group_name_H-M   'P 1'
#
loop_
_entity.id
_entity.type
_entity.pdbx_description
1 polymer ?
#
loop_
_entity_poly.entity_id
_entity_poly.type
_entity_poly.pdbx_seq_one_letter_code
_entity_poly.pdbx_strand_id
1 'polypeptide(L)'
;PLHYHQKNASKRLAAITRLAFELIPQDPSAAVYRLGGTLGDTHKHWFRAKFFQQYRLFFRYHAASRVIVYAWVNDEDSKRAYESRDDAYRVFQKMLNSGHPPDDWVALMQAVQGLG
;
A
#
# COMPACT_ATOMS: atom_id res chain seq x y z
N PRO A 1 11.36 -19.50 -16.31
CA PRO A 1 10.20 -20.18 -16.90
C PRO A 1 8.88 -19.78 -16.24
N LEU A 2 7.80 -20.05 -16.95
CA LEU A 2 6.45 -19.71 -16.51
C LEU A 2 6.11 -20.28 -15.13
N HIS A 3 6.54 -21.50 -14.86
CA HIS A 3 6.26 -22.17 -13.60
C HIS A 3 6.83 -21.38 -12.40
N TYR A 4 8.04 -20.89 -12.54
CA TYR A 4 8.70 -20.10 -11.50
C TYR A 4 7.95 -18.79 -11.21
N HIS A 5 7.53 -18.09 -12.26
CA HIS A 5 6.77 -16.84 -12.13
C HIS A 5 5.41 -17.07 -11.48
N GLN A 6 4.72 -18.14 -11.84
CA GLN A 6 3.44 -18.50 -11.24
C GLN A 6 3.59 -18.78 -9.76
N LYS A 7 4.65 -19.49 -9.36
CA LYS A 7 4.92 -19.79 -7.95
C LYS A 7 5.17 -18.52 -7.14
N ASN A 8 5.96 -17.60 -7.69
CA ASN A 8 6.24 -16.32 -7.02
C ASN A 8 4.98 -15.45 -6.90
N ALA A 9 4.16 -15.42 -7.94
CA ALA A 9 2.91 -14.67 -7.91
C ALA A 9 1.96 -15.23 -6.84
N SER A 10 1.89 -16.55 -6.69
CA SER A 10 1.08 -17.21 -5.66
C SER A 10 1.57 -16.88 -4.25
N LYS A 11 2.88 -16.89 -4.03
CA LYS A 11 3.46 -16.52 -2.74
C LYS A 11 3.21 -15.07 -2.39
N ARG A 12 3.33 -14.18 -3.37
CA ARG A 12 3.07 -12.76 -3.20
C ARG A 12 1.60 -12.51 -2.82
N LEU A 13 0.69 -13.15 -3.55
CA LEU A 13 -0.74 -13.03 -3.25
C LEU A 13 -1.09 -13.57 -1.86
N ALA A 14 -0.50 -14.69 -1.47
CA ALA A 14 -0.71 -15.25 -0.13
C ALA A 14 -0.23 -14.29 0.96
N ALA A 15 0.92 -13.63 0.75
CA ALA A 15 1.44 -12.66 1.70
C ALA A 15 0.53 -11.43 1.80
N ILE A 16 0.05 -10.91 0.68
CA ILE A 16 -0.87 -9.78 0.65
C ILE A 16 -2.17 -10.14 1.39
N THR A 17 -2.71 -11.31 1.10
CA THR A 17 -3.95 -11.79 1.73
C THR A 17 -3.79 -11.88 3.25
N ARG A 18 -2.68 -12.44 3.71
CA ARG A 18 -2.42 -12.54 5.14
C ARG A 18 -2.30 -11.17 5.80
N LEU A 19 -1.57 -10.25 5.17
CA LEU A 19 -1.44 -8.89 5.69
C LEU A 19 -2.80 -8.20 5.77
N ALA A 20 -3.55 -8.24 4.67
CA ALA A 20 -4.79 -7.49 4.54
C ALA A 20 -5.91 -8.02 5.44
N PHE A 21 -6.03 -9.33 5.59
CA PHE A 21 -7.16 -9.93 6.30
C PHE A 21 -6.84 -10.46 7.70
N GLU A 22 -5.57 -10.63 8.04
CA GLU A 22 -5.18 -11.16 9.34
C GLU A 22 -4.36 -10.18 10.17
N LEU A 23 -3.20 -9.73 9.64
CA LEU A 23 -2.22 -9.01 10.44
C LEU A 23 -2.58 -7.54 10.64
N ILE A 24 -2.87 -6.82 9.56
CA ILE A 24 -3.18 -5.39 9.64
C ILE A 24 -4.46 -5.12 10.44
N PRO A 25 -5.56 -5.89 10.25
CA PRO A 25 -6.78 -5.64 11.03
C PRO A 25 -6.63 -5.79 12.54
N GLN A 26 -5.64 -6.54 13.01
CA GLN A 26 -5.41 -6.69 14.44
C GLN A 26 -4.94 -5.41 15.11
N ASP A 27 -4.13 -4.60 14.41
CA ASP A 27 -3.65 -3.31 14.92
C ASP A 27 -3.25 -2.40 13.74
N PRO A 28 -4.25 -1.80 13.06
CA PRO A 28 -3.97 -1.02 11.84
C PRO A 28 -3.12 0.23 12.06
N SER A 29 -3.11 0.76 13.28
CA SER A 29 -2.33 1.96 13.60
C SER A 29 -0.98 1.66 14.22
N ALA A 30 -0.54 0.39 14.18
CA ALA A 30 0.75 -0.01 14.75
C ALA A 30 1.88 0.82 14.17
N ALA A 31 2.87 1.14 15.02
CA ALA A 31 4.02 1.96 14.63
C ALA A 31 4.78 1.38 13.44
N VAL A 32 4.82 0.06 13.30
CA VAL A 32 5.51 -0.62 12.21
C VAL A 32 4.94 -0.26 10.83
N TYR A 33 3.67 0.16 10.77
CA TYR A 33 3.01 0.54 9.51
C TYR A 33 3.14 2.03 9.19
N ARG A 34 3.67 2.84 10.10
CA ARG A 34 3.75 4.28 9.89
C ARG A 34 4.83 4.64 8.90
N LEU A 35 4.51 5.56 8.00
CA LEU A 35 5.41 6.01 6.94
C LEU A 35 6.36 7.12 7.37
N GLY A 36 5.96 7.93 8.34
CA GLY A 36 6.71 9.16 8.64
C GLY A 36 6.72 10.08 7.43
N GLY A 37 7.89 10.61 7.08
CA GLY A 37 8.04 11.53 5.95
C GLY A 37 8.40 10.88 4.62
N THR A 38 8.32 9.55 4.49
CA THR A 38 8.80 8.83 3.30
C THR A 38 8.07 9.25 2.02
N LEU A 39 6.78 9.58 2.11
CA LEU A 39 5.98 10.07 0.97
C LEU A 39 5.88 11.59 0.92
N GLY A 40 6.64 12.31 1.74
CA GLY A 40 6.55 13.75 1.90
C GLY A 40 5.57 14.14 3.00
N ASP A 41 5.65 15.41 3.43
CA ASP A 41 4.90 15.87 4.59
C ASP A 41 3.39 15.88 4.40
N THR A 42 2.93 16.04 3.16
CA THR A 42 1.50 16.10 2.85
C THR A 42 0.82 14.74 2.85
N HIS A 43 1.60 13.64 2.88
CA HIS A 43 1.08 12.28 2.79
C HIS A 43 1.37 11.43 4.02
N LYS A 44 1.62 12.04 5.18
CA LYS A 44 1.96 11.32 6.42
C LYS A 44 0.83 10.44 6.95
N HIS A 45 -0.39 10.69 6.53
CA HIS A 45 -1.56 9.94 6.98
C HIS A 45 -1.71 8.58 6.29
N TRP A 46 -0.85 8.27 5.33
CA TRP A 46 -0.79 6.95 4.71
C TRP A 46 0.03 6.00 5.56
N PHE A 47 -0.28 4.71 5.45
CA PHE A 47 0.42 3.62 6.12
C PHE A 47 0.96 2.66 5.08
N ARG A 48 1.95 1.86 5.48
CA ARG A 48 2.43 0.79 4.61
C ARG A 48 2.83 -0.42 5.44
N ALA A 49 2.62 -1.62 4.88
CA ALA A 49 3.14 -2.88 5.41
C ALA A 49 4.24 -3.38 4.48
N LYS A 50 5.36 -3.76 5.05
CA LYS A 50 6.50 -4.30 4.31
C LYS A 50 6.39 -5.82 4.24
N PHE A 51 6.71 -6.39 3.08
CA PHE A 51 6.84 -7.84 2.95
C PHE A 51 7.85 -8.19 1.88
N PHE A 52 8.49 -9.37 2.00
CA PHE A 52 9.52 -9.85 1.07
C PHE A 52 10.56 -8.79 0.72
N GLN A 53 10.96 -8.00 1.71
CA GLN A 53 12.00 -6.96 1.63
C GLN A 53 11.66 -5.80 0.68
N GLN A 54 11.25 -6.07 -0.55
CA GLN A 54 11.10 -5.05 -1.60
C GLN A 54 9.67 -4.69 -1.91
N TYR A 55 8.69 -5.31 -1.29
CA TYR A 55 7.28 -5.03 -1.52
C TYR A 55 6.68 -4.22 -0.39
N ARG A 56 5.75 -3.34 -0.76
CA ARG A 56 5.03 -2.45 0.16
C ARG A 56 3.56 -2.45 -0.18
N LEU A 57 2.72 -2.73 0.82
CA LEU A 57 1.26 -2.59 0.70
C LEU A 57 0.88 -1.27 1.37
N PHE A 58 0.35 -0.34 0.59
CA PHE A 58 -0.06 0.98 1.09
C PHE A 58 -1.54 0.98 1.43
N PHE A 59 -1.87 1.57 2.58
CA PHE A 59 -3.26 1.62 3.03
C PHE A 59 -3.54 2.88 3.86
N ARG A 60 -4.83 3.18 3.99
CA ARG A 60 -5.34 4.21 4.89
C ARG A 60 -6.14 3.55 6.00
N TYR A 61 -6.08 4.11 7.16
CA TYR A 61 -6.91 3.67 8.28
C TYR A 61 -7.59 4.88 8.91
N HIS A 62 -8.92 4.81 9.03
CA HIS A 62 -9.73 5.82 9.68
C HIS A 62 -10.19 5.27 11.02
N ALA A 63 -9.57 5.71 12.10
CA ALA A 63 -9.76 5.13 13.43
C ALA A 63 -11.19 5.31 13.94
N ALA A 64 -11.80 6.45 13.69
CA ALA A 64 -13.16 6.75 14.17
C ALA A 64 -14.20 5.79 13.58
N SER A 65 -14.07 5.43 12.31
CA SER A 65 -15.01 4.52 11.65
C SER A 65 -14.50 3.08 11.62
N ARG A 66 -13.25 2.83 12.01
CA ARG A 66 -12.58 1.53 11.97
C ARG A 66 -12.56 0.93 10.57
N VAL A 67 -12.36 1.78 9.56
CA VAL A 67 -12.30 1.36 8.16
C VAL A 67 -10.85 1.38 7.68
N ILE A 68 -10.44 0.29 7.02
CA ILE A 68 -9.14 0.16 6.37
C ILE A 68 -9.39 0.14 4.86
N VAL A 69 -8.64 0.97 4.12
CA VAL A 69 -8.68 0.97 2.65
C VAL A 69 -7.31 0.59 2.14
N TYR A 70 -7.21 -0.57 1.49
CA TYR A 70 -5.97 -1.00 0.83
C TYR A 70 -5.93 -0.37 -0.55
N ALA A 71 -4.90 0.43 -0.80
CA ALA A 71 -4.87 1.26 -2.00
C ALA A 71 -3.99 0.70 -3.11
N TRP A 72 -2.81 0.19 -2.76
CA TRP A 72 -1.86 -0.22 -3.79
C TRP A 72 -0.76 -1.09 -3.21
N VAL A 73 -0.30 -2.01 -4.01
CA VAL A 73 0.91 -2.80 -3.75
C VAL A 73 1.77 -2.77 -5.01
N ASN A 74 3.07 -2.59 -4.82
CA ASN A 74 3.99 -2.57 -5.97
C ASN A 74 4.17 -3.96 -6.58
N ASP A 75 4.61 -3.98 -7.83
CA ASP A 75 4.87 -5.20 -8.58
C ASP A 75 6.37 -5.43 -8.77
N GLU A 76 6.73 -6.37 -9.65
CA GLU A 76 8.12 -6.69 -9.96
C GLU A 76 8.90 -5.50 -10.55
N ASP A 77 8.21 -4.62 -11.28
CA ASP A 77 8.85 -3.49 -11.96
C ASP A 77 9.06 -2.28 -11.04
N SER A 78 8.40 -2.25 -9.89
CA SER A 78 8.47 -1.13 -8.95
C SER A 78 8.85 -1.57 -7.54
N LYS A 79 9.75 -2.54 -7.42
CA LYS A 79 10.28 -2.99 -6.14
C LYS A 79 11.00 -1.85 -5.41
N ARG A 80 11.03 -1.94 -4.08
CA ARG A 80 11.73 -0.95 -3.27
C ARG A 80 13.22 -0.89 -3.68
N ALA A 81 13.63 0.22 -4.26
CA ALA A 81 15.00 0.45 -4.71
C ALA A 81 15.36 1.92 -4.47
N TYR A 82 16.22 2.17 -3.49
CA TYR A 82 16.59 3.52 -3.08
C TYR A 82 17.02 4.37 -4.28
N GLU A 83 16.47 5.59 -4.35
CA GLU A 83 16.81 6.62 -5.34
C GLU A 83 16.47 6.25 -6.78
N SER A 84 15.91 5.08 -7.03
CA SER A 84 15.43 4.71 -8.36
C SER A 84 14.11 5.41 -8.66
N ARG A 85 13.88 5.77 -9.94
CA ARG A 85 12.60 6.30 -10.39
C ARG A 85 11.47 5.29 -10.22
N ASP A 86 11.82 4.00 -10.25
CA ASP A 86 10.85 2.91 -10.15
C ASP A 86 10.67 2.41 -8.71
N ASP A 87 11.27 3.09 -7.73
CA ASP A 87 11.08 2.75 -6.33
C ASP A 87 9.60 2.86 -5.94
N ALA A 88 9.13 1.89 -5.16
CA ALA A 88 7.72 1.81 -4.75
C ALA A 88 7.20 3.11 -4.15
N TYR A 89 7.99 3.77 -3.29
CA TYR A 89 7.55 5.03 -2.67
C TYR A 89 7.43 6.17 -3.68
N ARG A 90 8.35 6.25 -4.63
CA ARG A 90 8.29 7.28 -5.67
C ARG A 90 7.10 7.05 -6.61
N VAL A 91 6.86 5.80 -6.97
CA VAL A 91 5.71 5.46 -7.82
C VAL A 91 4.41 5.83 -7.12
N PHE A 92 4.27 5.44 -5.84
CA PHE A 92 3.05 5.76 -5.09
C PHE A 92 2.88 7.26 -4.88
N GLN A 93 3.97 8.00 -4.59
CA GLN A 93 3.92 9.45 -4.46
C GLN A 93 3.41 10.11 -5.74
N LYS A 94 3.88 9.65 -6.90
CA LYS A 94 3.39 10.15 -8.19
C LYS A 94 1.90 9.84 -8.38
N MET A 95 1.46 8.67 -7.98
CA MET A 95 0.04 8.30 -8.02
C MET A 95 -0.79 9.27 -7.18
N LEU A 96 -0.37 9.54 -5.96
CA LEU A 96 -1.07 10.47 -5.07
C LEU A 96 -1.09 11.89 -5.65
N ASN A 97 0.02 12.34 -6.23
CA ASN A 97 0.11 13.67 -6.82
C ASN A 97 -0.79 13.80 -8.05
N SER A 98 -1.07 12.70 -8.74
CA SER A 98 -1.99 12.70 -9.89
C SER A 98 -3.46 12.55 -9.47
N GLY A 99 -3.72 12.32 -8.17
CA GLY A 99 -5.08 12.17 -7.65
C GLY A 99 -5.62 10.75 -7.67
N HIS A 100 -4.80 9.74 -7.97
CA HIS A 100 -5.23 8.34 -8.05
C HIS A 100 -4.24 7.41 -7.33
N PRO A 101 -4.57 6.92 -6.10
CA PRO A 101 -5.84 7.09 -5.39
C PRO A 101 -5.97 8.51 -4.82
N PRO A 102 -7.21 8.96 -4.55
CA PRO A 102 -7.41 10.24 -3.88
C PRO A 102 -6.77 10.26 -2.51
N ASP A 103 -6.11 11.37 -2.17
CA ASP A 103 -5.45 11.53 -0.88
C ASP A 103 -6.42 11.93 0.24
N ASP A 104 -7.46 12.69 -0.11
CA ASP A 104 -8.50 13.09 0.82
C ASP A 104 -9.37 11.89 1.20
N TRP A 105 -9.66 11.73 2.51
CA TRP A 105 -10.40 10.56 3.00
C TRP A 105 -11.80 10.44 2.39
N VAL A 106 -12.54 11.55 2.31
CA VAL A 106 -13.89 11.53 1.76
C VAL A 106 -13.88 11.12 0.28
N ALA A 107 -12.95 11.70 -0.49
CA ALA A 107 -12.79 11.37 -1.90
C ALA A 107 -12.37 9.91 -2.09
N LEU A 108 -11.48 9.42 -1.22
CA LEU A 108 -11.04 8.02 -1.26
C LEU A 108 -12.21 7.07 -1.02
N MET A 109 -13.04 7.36 -0.02
CA MET A 109 -14.21 6.54 0.29
C MET A 109 -15.23 6.55 -0.84
N GLN A 110 -15.43 7.70 -1.49
CA GLN A 110 -16.31 7.80 -2.65
C GLN A 110 -15.79 6.94 -3.81
N ALA A 111 -14.48 6.94 -4.05
CA ALA A 111 -13.88 6.12 -5.10
C ALA A 111 -14.05 4.62 -4.82
N VAL A 112 -13.87 4.20 -3.57
CA VAL A 112 -14.06 2.80 -3.16
C VAL A 112 -15.52 2.37 -3.34
N GLN A 113 -16.46 3.21 -2.92
CA GLN A 113 -17.88 2.92 -3.05
C GLN A 113 -18.32 2.88 -4.51
N GLY A 114 -17.72 3.71 -5.35
CA GLY A 114 -17.99 3.71 -6.77
C GLY A 114 -17.53 2.47 -7.51
N LEU A 115 -16.61 1.71 -6.93
CA LEU A 115 -16.13 0.44 -7.49
C LEU A 115 -17.08 -0.73 -7.19
N GLY A 116 -17.89 -0.57 -6.17
CA GLY A 116 -18.84 -1.59 -5.78
C GLY A 116 -20.16 -1.40 -6.48
#